data_96af7fc71cbbd5e34dcd111c3a2892fa
#
_entry.id   96af7fc71cbbd5e34dcd111c3a2892fa
#
_cell.length_a   1.000
_cell.length_b   1.000
_cell.length_c   1.000
_cell.angle_alpha   90.00
_cell.angle_beta   90.00
_cell.angle_gamma   90.00
#
_symmetry.space_group_name_H-M   'P 1'
#
loop_
_entity.id
_entity.type
_entity.pdbx_description
1 polymer ?
#
loop_
_entity_poly.entity_id
_entity_poly.type
_entity_poly.pdbx_seq_one_letter_code
_entity_poly.pdbx_strand_id
1 'polypeptide(L)'
;MTTAPNLVESQGDYEISTDPARLDFEAVHAYLTRSYWSPGISRALVERAAAHSLCFGLYHAGEQVGYARIVTDRTTFAYLCDVYVLEAHRGQGLSKWLMQTIHAHPDLQHLRRFMLATRDAHGLYATFQFTPLAHPERLMEIVVPDAHVRADASRT
;
A
#
# COMPACT_ATOMS: atom_id res chain seq x y z
N MET A 1 -20.59 9.43 -8.33
CA MET A 1 -19.71 10.00 -7.30
C MET A 1 -18.32 10.21 -7.85
N THR A 2 -17.76 11.37 -7.58
CA THR A 2 -16.39 11.67 -7.98
C THR A 2 -15.42 11.17 -6.92
N THR A 3 -14.26 10.65 -7.36
CA THR A 3 -13.17 10.33 -6.45
C THR A 3 -12.57 11.62 -5.91
N ALA A 4 -11.96 11.54 -4.73
CA ALA A 4 -11.26 12.68 -4.16
C ALA A 4 -10.10 13.11 -5.08
N PRO A 5 -9.76 14.41 -5.12
CA PRO A 5 -8.59 14.86 -5.85
C PRO A 5 -7.31 14.26 -5.25
N ASN A 6 -6.23 14.32 -6.01
CA ASN A 6 -4.94 13.85 -5.53
C ASN A 6 -4.55 14.63 -4.27
N LEU A 7 -4.10 13.87 -3.26
CA LEU A 7 -3.69 14.41 -1.97
C LEU A 7 -2.18 14.63 -1.97
N VAL A 8 -1.74 15.72 -1.37
CA VAL A 8 -0.33 16.00 -1.12
C VAL A 8 -0.18 16.50 0.30
N GLU A 9 0.69 15.86 1.07
CA GLU A 9 1.04 16.26 2.43
C GLU A 9 2.55 16.42 2.53
N SER A 10 3.00 17.43 3.26
CA SER A 10 4.44 17.71 3.41
C SER A 10 4.83 17.77 4.88
N GLN A 11 6.03 17.26 5.18
CA GLN A 11 6.61 17.31 6.50
C GLN A 11 8.14 17.38 6.35
N GLY A 12 8.71 18.55 6.59
CA GLY A 12 10.14 18.78 6.33
C GLY A 12 10.47 18.54 4.86
N ASP A 13 11.48 17.74 4.60
CA ASP A 13 11.91 17.39 3.24
C ASP A 13 11.14 16.22 2.66
N TYR A 14 10.15 15.71 3.37
CA TYR A 14 9.35 14.57 2.95
C TYR A 14 7.98 14.99 2.47
N GLU A 15 7.47 14.23 1.52
CA GLU A 15 6.16 14.50 0.93
C GLU A 15 5.46 13.17 0.68
N ILE A 16 4.15 13.14 0.96
CA ILE A 16 3.28 12.01 0.59
C ILE A 16 2.33 12.50 -0.49
N SER A 17 2.17 11.72 -1.55
CA SER A 17 1.25 12.07 -2.63
C SER A 17 0.48 10.84 -3.09
N THR A 18 -0.79 11.04 -3.47
CA THR A 18 -1.61 10.01 -4.10
C THR A 18 -1.68 10.17 -5.62
N ASP A 19 -0.92 11.08 -6.19
CA ASP A 19 -0.89 11.30 -7.64
C ASP A 19 -0.23 10.10 -8.32
N PRO A 20 -0.96 9.28 -9.10
CA PRO A 20 -0.38 8.12 -9.76
C PRO A 20 0.71 8.48 -10.77
N ALA A 21 0.68 9.71 -11.33
CA ALA A 21 1.71 10.14 -12.26
C ALA A 21 3.08 10.32 -11.60
N ARG A 22 3.14 10.43 -10.27
CA ARG A 22 4.37 10.59 -9.52
C ARG A 22 5.03 9.27 -9.12
N LEU A 23 4.35 8.14 -9.30
CA LEU A 23 4.89 6.84 -8.91
C LEU A 23 6.12 6.49 -9.75
N ASP A 24 7.20 6.14 -9.07
CA ASP A 24 8.43 5.66 -9.69
C ASP A 24 8.43 4.12 -9.64
N PHE A 25 7.99 3.50 -10.73
CA PHE A 25 7.86 2.05 -10.75
C PHE A 25 9.19 1.31 -10.76
N GLU A 26 10.27 1.97 -11.16
CA GLU A 26 11.60 1.38 -10.99
C GLU A 26 11.91 1.21 -9.50
N ALA A 27 11.66 2.26 -8.71
CA ALA A 27 11.88 2.23 -7.27
C ALA A 27 10.92 1.25 -6.57
N VAL A 28 9.63 1.30 -6.90
CA VAL A 28 8.61 0.43 -6.29
C VAL A 28 8.91 -1.02 -6.60
N HIS A 29 9.18 -1.35 -7.86
CA HIS A 29 9.52 -2.71 -8.25
C HIS A 29 10.80 -3.19 -7.57
N ALA A 30 11.83 -2.34 -7.49
CA ALA A 30 13.09 -2.70 -6.86
C ALA A 30 12.90 -3.15 -5.41
N TYR A 31 11.97 -2.52 -4.69
CA TYR A 31 11.66 -2.97 -3.32
C TYR A 31 10.78 -4.21 -3.30
N LEU A 32 9.66 -4.20 -4.01
CA LEU A 32 8.67 -5.27 -3.92
C LEU A 32 9.22 -6.61 -4.39
N THR A 33 10.09 -6.61 -5.41
CA THR A 33 10.68 -7.85 -5.92
C THR A 33 11.61 -8.55 -4.92
N ARG A 34 12.09 -7.82 -3.89
CA ARG A 34 12.89 -8.39 -2.79
C ARG A 34 12.12 -8.51 -1.49
N SER A 35 10.83 -8.18 -1.47
CA SER A 35 10.00 -8.28 -0.27
C SER A 35 9.70 -9.75 0.06
N TYR A 36 9.42 -10.00 1.35
CA TYR A 36 9.07 -11.36 1.77
C TYR A 36 7.68 -11.79 1.27
N TRP A 37 6.81 -10.80 0.97
CA TRP A 37 5.42 -11.12 0.57
C TRP A 37 5.23 -11.27 -0.94
N SER A 38 6.14 -10.76 -1.76
CA SER A 38 6.05 -10.92 -3.21
C SER A 38 7.43 -11.05 -3.87
N PRO A 39 8.30 -11.98 -3.37
CA PRO A 39 9.66 -12.09 -3.91
C PRO A 39 9.61 -12.46 -5.40
N GLY A 40 10.35 -11.71 -6.21
CA GLY A 40 10.42 -11.98 -7.64
C GLY A 40 9.26 -11.43 -8.47
N ILE A 41 8.38 -10.62 -7.88
CA ILE A 41 7.26 -10.04 -8.65
C ILE A 41 7.77 -9.23 -9.84
N SER A 42 7.12 -9.37 -10.99
CA SER A 42 7.50 -8.64 -12.20
C SER A 42 7.07 -7.18 -12.13
N ARG A 43 7.79 -6.32 -12.86
CA ARG A 43 7.42 -4.91 -12.94
C ARG A 43 6.03 -4.74 -13.57
N ALA A 44 5.69 -5.55 -14.57
CA ALA A 44 4.38 -5.48 -15.21
C ALA A 44 3.25 -5.70 -14.21
N LEU A 45 3.40 -6.67 -13.30
CA LEU A 45 2.39 -6.91 -12.27
C LEU A 45 2.32 -5.77 -11.25
N VAL A 46 3.46 -5.20 -10.87
CA VAL A 46 3.50 -4.04 -9.97
C VAL A 46 2.75 -2.87 -10.58
N GLU A 47 3.03 -2.53 -11.82
CA GLU A 47 2.37 -1.40 -12.51
C GLU A 47 0.87 -1.65 -12.66
N ARG A 48 0.49 -2.85 -13.04
CA ARG A 48 -0.92 -3.21 -13.23
C ARG A 48 -1.70 -3.14 -11.92
N ALA A 49 -1.13 -3.69 -10.84
CA ALA A 49 -1.76 -3.63 -9.54
C ALA A 49 -1.94 -2.17 -9.07
N ALA A 50 -0.92 -1.34 -9.27
CA ALA A 50 -1.00 0.07 -8.91
C ALA A 50 -2.08 0.81 -9.70
N ALA A 51 -2.23 0.49 -10.98
CA ALA A 51 -3.23 1.14 -11.84
C ALA A 51 -4.67 0.91 -11.36
N HIS A 52 -4.92 -0.18 -10.64
CA HIS A 52 -6.24 -0.52 -10.12
C HIS A 52 -6.37 -0.32 -8.61
N SER A 53 -5.48 0.45 -8.02
CA SER A 53 -5.45 0.67 -6.57
C SER A 53 -5.29 2.15 -6.26
N LEU A 54 -5.60 2.52 -5.02
CA LEU A 54 -5.26 3.82 -4.48
C LEU A 54 -3.85 3.71 -3.89
N CYS A 55 -2.90 4.44 -4.47
CA CYS A 55 -1.51 4.34 -4.07
C CYS A 55 -1.02 5.60 -3.39
N PHE A 56 -0.22 5.43 -2.34
CA PHE A 56 0.44 6.52 -1.63
C PHE A 56 1.94 6.37 -1.87
N GLY A 57 2.56 7.41 -2.44
CA GLY A 57 4.01 7.47 -2.55
C GLY A 57 4.58 8.37 -1.46
N LEU A 58 5.70 7.97 -0.88
CA LEU A 58 6.48 8.77 0.06
C LEU A 58 7.76 9.20 -0.64
N TYR A 59 8.04 10.49 -0.60
CA TYR A 59 9.15 11.08 -1.36
C TYR A 59 10.08 11.87 -0.43
N HIS A 60 11.37 11.83 -0.74
CA HIS A 60 12.38 12.65 -0.08
C HIS A 60 13.20 13.36 -1.15
N ALA A 61 13.18 14.70 -1.13
CA ALA A 61 13.85 15.51 -2.13
C ALA A 61 13.50 15.09 -3.57
N GLY A 62 12.25 14.72 -3.79
CA GLY A 62 11.75 14.32 -5.11
C GLY A 62 11.93 12.86 -5.46
N GLU A 63 12.66 12.08 -4.67
CA GLU A 63 12.88 10.66 -4.91
C GLU A 63 11.91 9.82 -4.08
N GLN A 64 11.33 8.79 -4.68
CA GLN A 64 10.40 7.93 -3.96
C GLN A 64 11.15 6.99 -3.01
N VAL A 65 10.83 7.09 -1.71
CA VAL A 65 11.47 6.32 -0.66
C VAL A 65 10.50 5.43 0.12
N GLY A 66 9.23 5.46 -0.26
CA GLY A 66 8.22 4.62 0.38
C GLY A 66 6.98 4.49 -0.47
N TYR A 67 6.09 3.58 -0.07
CA TYR A 67 4.91 3.23 -0.85
C TYR A 67 3.87 2.57 0.05
N ALA A 68 2.61 2.72 -0.31
CA ALA A 68 1.52 1.93 0.23
C ALA A 68 0.46 1.79 -0.86
N ARG A 69 -0.10 0.61 -0.99
CA ARG A 69 -1.13 0.35 -1.98
C ARG A 69 -2.40 -0.09 -1.28
N ILE A 70 -3.53 0.50 -1.66
CA ILE A 70 -4.83 0.20 -1.07
C ILE A 70 -5.74 -0.32 -2.17
N VAL A 71 -6.14 -1.60 -2.05
CA VAL A 71 -7.17 -2.17 -2.90
C VAL A 71 -8.51 -1.75 -2.31
N THR A 72 -9.30 -0.98 -3.05
CA THR A 72 -10.52 -0.41 -2.48
C THR A 72 -11.53 -0.01 -3.55
N ASP A 73 -12.81 -0.13 -3.21
CA ASP A 73 -13.90 0.47 -3.98
C ASP A 73 -14.17 1.92 -3.53
N ARG A 74 -13.38 2.41 -2.56
CA ARG A 74 -13.48 3.77 -2.00
C ARG A 74 -14.82 4.04 -1.29
N THR A 75 -15.56 3.01 -0.99
CA THR A 75 -16.90 3.14 -0.42
C THR A 75 -17.16 2.17 0.72
N THR A 76 -16.89 0.89 0.51
CA THR A 76 -17.27 -0.14 1.48
C THR A 76 -16.09 -0.90 2.07
N PHE A 77 -14.99 -1.05 1.33
CA PHE A 77 -13.92 -1.96 1.69
C PHE A 77 -12.57 -1.43 1.27
N ALA A 78 -11.56 -1.70 2.08
CA ALA A 78 -10.18 -1.43 1.73
C ALA A 78 -9.27 -2.53 2.25
N TYR A 79 -8.21 -2.84 1.50
CA TYR A 79 -7.16 -3.76 1.88
C TYR A 79 -5.80 -3.09 1.68
N LEU A 80 -5.10 -2.88 2.78
CA LEU A 80 -3.78 -2.24 2.79
C LEU A 80 -2.72 -3.29 2.48
N CYS A 81 -1.87 -3.01 1.50
CA CYS A 81 -0.79 -3.92 1.11
C CYS A 81 0.39 -3.14 0.52
N ASP A 82 1.49 -3.85 0.30
CA ASP A 82 2.71 -3.32 -0.32
C ASP A 82 3.26 -2.09 0.39
N VAL A 83 3.20 -2.07 1.73
CA VAL A 83 3.69 -0.94 2.53
C VAL A 83 5.18 -1.10 2.77
N TYR A 84 5.95 -0.06 2.41
CA TYR A 84 7.36 -0.04 2.77
C TYR A 84 7.88 1.38 2.94
N VAL A 85 8.93 1.51 3.72
CA VAL A 85 9.81 2.68 3.79
C VAL A 85 11.22 2.14 3.62
N LEU A 86 12.02 2.75 2.73
CA LEU A 86 13.40 2.31 2.51
C LEU A 86 14.20 2.38 3.80
N GLU A 87 15.12 1.43 3.95
CA GLU A 87 15.90 1.25 5.18
C GLU A 87 16.61 2.53 5.63
N ALA A 88 17.16 3.29 4.68
CA ALA A 88 17.89 4.53 4.98
C ALA A 88 17.00 5.62 5.58
N HIS A 89 15.69 5.50 5.45
CA HIS A 89 14.72 6.50 5.92
C HIS A 89 13.90 6.04 7.12
N ARG A 90 14.20 4.86 7.67
CA ARG A 90 13.49 4.32 8.83
C ARG A 90 13.92 4.98 10.13
N GLY A 91 13.11 4.83 11.17
CA GLY A 91 13.43 5.37 12.49
C GLY A 91 13.11 6.84 12.67
N GLN A 92 12.32 7.45 11.78
CA GLN A 92 11.95 8.86 11.81
C GLN A 92 10.45 9.09 11.93
N GLY A 93 9.66 8.03 12.17
CA GLY A 93 8.21 8.15 12.26
C GLY A 93 7.49 8.24 10.93
N LEU A 94 8.16 7.93 9.81
CA LEU A 94 7.55 8.04 8.48
C LEU A 94 6.44 7.03 8.25
N SER A 95 6.58 5.82 8.77
CA SER A 95 5.51 4.81 8.67
C SER A 95 4.26 5.26 9.40
N LYS A 96 4.41 5.87 10.58
CA LYS A 96 3.27 6.41 11.34
C LYS A 96 2.61 7.55 10.58
N TRP A 97 3.39 8.45 10.03
CA TRP A 97 2.87 9.57 9.25
C TRP A 97 2.14 9.07 8.01
N LEU A 98 2.70 8.07 7.31
CA LEU A 98 2.05 7.46 6.18
C LEU A 98 0.69 6.87 6.57
N MET A 99 0.62 6.15 7.68
CA MET A 99 -0.64 5.58 8.16
C MET A 99 -1.64 6.67 8.58
N GLN A 100 -1.19 7.74 9.22
CA GLN A 100 -2.05 8.87 9.54
C GLN A 100 -2.65 9.48 8.29
N THR A 101 -1.84 9.67 7.25
CA THR A 101 -2.27 10.23 5.97
C THR A 101 -3.28 9.31 5.27
N ILE A 102 -3.03 8.00 5.29
CA ILE A 102 -3.96 7.01 4.75
C ILE A 102 -5.31 7.09 5.46
N HIS A 103 -5.30 7.08 6.80
CA HIS A 103 -6.54 7.12 7.57
C HIS A 103 -7.31 8.43 7.40
N ALA A 104 -6.64 9.52 7.05
CA ALA A 104 -7.27 10.80 6.84
C ALA A 104 -7.81 10.97 5.40
N HIS A 105 -7.50 10.05 4.50
CA HIS A 105 -7.93 10.18 3.11
C HIS A 105 -9.46 10.18 2.99
N PRO A 106 -10.05 11.15 2.26
CA PRO A 106 -11.51 11.27 2.19
C PRO A 106 -12.23 10.03 1.67
N ASP A 107 -11.64 9.29 0.76
CA ASP A 107 -12.26 8.09 0.19
C ASP A 107 -12.14 6.85 1.08
N LEU A 108 -11.45 6.98 2.22
CA LEU A 108 -11.26 5.86 3.15
C LEU A 108 -12.00 6.07 4.48
N GLN A 109 -13.01 6.95 4.47
CA GLN A 109 -13.86 7.20 5.63
C GLN A 109 -15.09 6.32 5.60
N HIS A 110 -15.55 5.90 6.77
CA HIS A 110 -16.81 5.15 6.93
C HIS A 110 -16.84 3.81 6.17
N LEU A 111 -15.68 3.23 5.91
CA LEU A 111 -15.61 1.90 5.31
C LEU A 111 -16.17 0.87 6.27
N ARG A 112 -16.93 -0.08 5.73
CA ARG A 112 -17.45 -1.17 6.52
C ARG A 112 -16.33 -2.05 7.07
N ARG A 113 -15.24 -2.20 6.29
CA ARG A 113 -14.10 -3.02 6.70
C ARG A 113 -12.83 -2.49 6.06
N PHE A 114 -11.80 -2.36 6.87
CA PHE A 114 -10.46 -2.01 6.42
C PHE A 114 -9.53 -3.11 6.93
N MET A 115 -8.91 -3.86 6.03
CA MET A 115 -8.14 -5.05 6.37
C MET A 115 -6.68 -4.92 5.93
N LEU A 116 -5.83 -5.72 6.57
CA LEU A 116 -4.46 -5.92 6.15
C LEU A 116 -3.99 -7.31 6.61
N ALA A 117 -2.88 -7.74 6.04
CA ALA A 117 -2.17 -8.90 6.54
C ALA A 117 -0.73 -8.47 6.83
N THR A 118 -0.18 -8.91 7.95
CA THR A 118 1.21 -8.62 8.31
C THR A 118 1.80 -9.80 9.04
N ARG A 119 3.10 -10.05 8.82
CA ARG A 119 3.82 -11.09 9.52
C ARG A 119 4.30 -10.60 10.89
N ASP A 120 4.74 -9.35 10.97
CA ASP A 120 5.53 -8.88 12.10
C ASP A 120 5.27 -7.42 12.53
N ALA A 121 4.29 -6.74 11.96
CA ALA A 121 4.03 -5.33 12.26
C ALA A 121 2.70 -5.09 12.99
N HIS A 122 2.17 -6.11 13.68
CA HIS A 122 0.90 -5.98 14.39
C HIS A 122 0.89 -4.81 15.37
N GLY A 123 2.02 -4.56 16.06
CA GLY A 123 2.11 -3.45 17.01
C GLY A 123 1.92 -2.07 16.37
N LEU A 124 2.51 -1.88 15.19
CA LEU A 124 2.33 -0.63 14.45
C LEU A 124 0.86 -0.43 14.08
N TYR A 125 0.26 -1.44 13.48
CA TYR A 125 -1.12 -1.30 13.00
C TYR A 125 -2.14 -1.24 14.13
N ALA A 126 -1.86 -1.86 15.27
CA ALA A 126 -2.72 -1.74 16.45
C ALA A 126 -2.84 -0.29 16.92
N THR A 127 -1.78 0.51 16.77
CA THR A 127 -1.85 1.94 17.13
C THR A 127 -2.80 2.73 16.24
N PHE A 128 -3.19 2.16 15.10
CA PHE A 128 -4.16 2.74 14.17
C PHE A 128 -5.50 2.00 14.19
N GLN A 129 -5.79 1.32 15.31
CA GLN A 129 -7.08 0.67 15.58
C GLN A 129 -7.33 -0.61 14.79
N PHE A 130 -6.32 -1.16 14.13
CA PHE A 130 -6.45 -2.49 13.57
C PHE A 130 -6.41 -3.53 14.68
N THR A 131 -7.31 -4.48 14.62
CA THR A 131 -7.44 -5.55 15.61
C THR A 131 -7.38 -6.90 14.91
N PRO A 132 -7.05 -7.97 15.63
CA PRO A 132 -7.29 -9.31 15.08
C PRO A 132 -8.75 -9.43 14.62
N LEU A 133 -8.98 -10.26 13.61
CA LEU A 133 -10.33 -10.44 13.11
C LEU A 133 -11.24 -10.95 14.23
N ALA A 134 -12.42 -10.33 14.37
CA ALA A 134 -13.39 -10.76 15.38
C ALA A 134 -13.91 -12.16 15.08
N HIS A 135 -14.06 -12.49 13.80
CA HIS A 135 -14.61 -13.76 13.34
C HIS A 135 -13.78 -14.30 12.18
N PRO A 136 -12.52 -14.76 12.44
CA PRO A 136 -11.66 -15.26 11.36
C PRO A 136 -12.27 -16.47 10.66
N GLU A 137 -13.11 -17.23 11.34
CA GLU A 137 -13.79 -18.41 10.78
C GLU A 137 -14.79 -18.06 9.68
N ARG A 138 -15.14 -16.78 9.53
CA ARG A 138 -16.06 -16.34 8.46
C ARG A 138 -15.36 -16.00 7.16
N LEU A 139 -14.06 -15.97 7.16
CA LEU A 139 -13.27 -15.61 5.98
C LEU A 139 -12.73 -16.88 5.31
N MET A 140 -12.78 -16.89 4.00
CA MET A 140 -12.26 -17.99 3.19
C MET A 140 -11.37 -17.39 2.10
N GLU A 141 -10.42 -18.19 1.62
CA GLU A 141 -9.49 -17.72 0.59
C GLU A 141 -9.18 -18.81 -0.43
N ILE A 142 -8.78 -18.39 -1.61
CA ILE A 142 -8.08 -19.24 -2.56
C ILE A 142 -6.69 -18.65 -2.71
N VAL A 143 -5.68 -19.44 -2.39
CA VAL A 143 -4.28 -19.00 -2.53
C VAL A 143 -3.65 -19.78 -3.67
N VAL A 144 -3.08 -19.06 -4.62
CA VAL A 144 -2.29 -19.64 -5.70
C VAL A 144 -0.82 -19.33 -5.39
N PRO A 145 -0.05 -20.31 -4.89
CA PRO A 145 1.37 -20.09 -4.59
C PRO A 145 2.09 -19.59 -5.85
N ASP A 146 3.03 -18.66 -5.65
CA ASP A 146 3.87 -18.13 -6.73
C ASP A 146 3.13 -17.42 -7.87
N ALA A 147 1.85 -17.05 -7.67
CA ALA A 147 1.11 -16.31 -8.69
C ALA A 147 1.78 -14.97 -9.03
N HIS A 148 2.52 -14.40 -8.07
CA HIS A 148 3.23 -13.13 -8.25
C HIS A 148 4.44 -13.24 -9.20
N VAL A 149 4.88 -14.44 -9.53
CA VAL A 149 5.98 -14.65 -10.50
C VAL A 149 5.47 -15.17 -11.85
N ARG A 150 4.14 -15.20 -12.04
CA ARG A 150 3.58 -15.62 -13.32
C ARG A 150 3.95 -14.66 -14.45
N ALA A 151 3.98 -15.16 -15.67
CA ALA A 151 4.13 -14.31 -16.84
C ALA A 151 2.85 -13.50 -17.06
N ASP A 152 2.97 -12.17 -17.22
CA ASP A 152 1.80 -11.31 -17.41
C ASP A 152 1.06 -11.65 -18.72
N ALA A 153 1.79 -12.08 -19.74
CA ALA A 153 1.20 -12.48 -21.03
C ALA A 153 0.20 -13.62 -20.92
N SER A 154 0.25 -14.42 -19.85
CA SER A 154 -0.68 -15.52 -19.62
C SER A 154 -2.09 -15.05 -19.23
N ARG A 155 -2.30 -13.75 -19.16
CA ARG A 155 -3.57 -13.17 -18.76
C ARG A 155 -4.51 -12.82 -19.90
N THR A 156 -4.14 -13.14 -21.12
CA THR A 156 -4.99 -12.88 -22.27
C THR A 156 -6.29 -13.70 -22.24
#